data_1a7c1bc552a3402f5ef6ea0427c7836b
#
_entry.id   1a7c1bc552a3402f5ef6ea0427c7836b
#
_cell.length_a   1.000
_cell.length_b   1.000
_cell.length_c   1.000
_cell.angle_alpha   90.00
_cell.angle_beta   90.00
_cell.angle_gamma   90.00
#
_symmetry.space_group_name_H-M   'P 1'
#
loop_
_entity.id
_entity.type
_entity.pdbx_description
1 polymer ?
#
loop_
_entity_poly.entity_id
_entity_poly.type
_entity_poly.pdbx_seq_one_letter_code
_entity_poly.pdbx_strand_id
1 'polypeptide(L)'
;MKLSAPSWPVGISPTSAQPPKPTARVSLRTLLSPRCSIYRFSSHKMGSHHLKPISCSSSVQNNGPPATASPSPVSSVGRVGEVKRVTKETDVAVRIHLDGTGVADSSTGIPFLDHMLDQLASHGLFDVHLRATGDIHIDDHHTNEDVALAIGTAILQALGDRKGINRFGDFSAPLDEALVHVALDLSGRPHLSFDLQIPTQRVGTYDTQLVEHFFQSLVNTSGMTLHIRQLAGKNSHHIIEATFKAFARALRQATEYDPRRLGTIPSSKGVLSRS
;
A
#
# COMPACT_ATOMS: atom_id res chain seq x y z
N MET A 1 52.06 -45.84 -3.77
CA MET A 1 51.63 -45.08 -4.98
C MET A 1 51.37 -43.64 -4.55
N LYS A 2 52.27 -42.73 -4.95
CA LYS A 2 52.14 -41.29 -4.68
C LYS A 2 51.43 -40.69 -5.89
N LEU A 3 50.28 -40.06 -5.70
CA LEU A 3 49.56 -39.28 -6.71
C LEU A 3 49.98 -37.83 -6.54
N SER A 4 50.58 -37.26 -7.58
CA SER A 4 51.04 -35.89 -7.72
C SER A 4 49.87 -34.96 -8.05
N ALA A 5 49.82 -33.77 -7.41
CA ALA A 5 48.89 -32.68 -7.70
C ALA A 5 49.27 -31.91 -8.99
N PRO A 6 48.30 -31.40 -9.75
CA PRO A 6 48.60 -30.57 -10.91
C PRO A 6 48.91 -29.12 -10.49
N SER A 7 49.98 -28.56 -11.10
CA SER A 7 50.44 -27.18 -10.98
C SER A 7 49.61 -26.24 -11.89
N TRP A 8 49.15 -25.09 -11.34
CA TRP A 8 48.55 -23.99 -12.08
C TRP A 8 49.64 -22.96 -12.49
N PRO A 9 49.50 -22.37 -13.67
CA PRO A 9 50.46 -21.33 -14.08
C PRO A 9 50.16 -19.97 -13.41
N VAL A 10 51.26 -19.37 -12.92
CA VAL A 10 51.29 -18.00 -12.37
C VAL A 10 51.48 -17.03 -13.52
N GLY A 11 50.71 -15.93 -13.49
CA GLY A 11 51.12 -14.69 -14.15
C GLY A 11 50.11 -14.05 -15.08
N ILE A 12 49.27 -13.13 -14.55
CA ILE A 12 48.84 -11.93 -15.29
C ILE A 12 48.84 -10.77 -14.27
N SER A 13 49.72 -9.80 -14.50
CA SER A 13 49.80 -8.55 -13.76
C SER A 13 48.58 -7.64 -14.05
N PRO A 14 48.09 -6.87 -13.06
CA PRO A 14 46.98 -5.94 -13.30
C PRO A 14 47.51 -4.68 -14.00
N THR A 15 46.95 -4.39 -15.17
CA THR A 15 47.08 -3.11 -15.85
C THR A 15 46.30 -2.04 -15.07
N SER A 16 47.00 -0.98 -14.69
CA SER A 16 46.47 0.21 -14.04
C SER A 16 45.43 0.92 -14.94
N ALA A 17 44.16 0.89 -14.56
CA ALA A 17 43.14 1.73 -15.16
C ALA A 17 43.13 3.10 -14.44
N GLN A 18 43.37 4.17 -15.19
CA GLN A 18 43.23 5.55 -14.72
C GLN A 18 41.76 5.90 -14.49
N PRO A 19 41.46 6.73 -13.47
CA PRO A 19 40.12 7.20 -13.23
C PRO A 19 39.66 8.20 -14.31
N PRO A 20 38.37 8.24 -14.68
CA PRO A 20 37.86 9.19 -15.66
C PRO A 20 37.87 10.62 -15.12
N LYS A 21 38.20 11.57 -16.01
CA LYS A 21 38.24 13.01 -15.75
C LYS A 21 36.81 13.55 -15.44
N PRO A 22 36.70 14.55 -14.57
CA PRO A 22 35.37 15.13 -14.26
C PRO A 22 34.85 15.95 -15.44
N THR A 23 33.67 15.61 -15.93
CA THR A 23 32.92 16.38 -16.92
C THR A 23 32.22 17.59 -16.30
N ALA A 24 32.17 18.63 -17.10
CA ALA A 24 31.81 20.01 -16.84
C ALA A 24 30.57 20.25 -15.95
N ARG A 25 30.74 21.21 -15.02
CA ARG A 25 29.69 21.94 -14.32
C ARG A 25 28.76 22.64 -15.32
N VAL A 26 27.51 22.23 -15.37
CA VAL A 26 26.42 23.04 -15.97
C VAL A 26 25.93 24.02 -14.92
N SER A 27 26.19 25.31 -15.17
CA SER A 27 25.69 26.44 -14.37
C SER A 27 24.19 26.64 -14.65
N LEU A 28 23.33 26.30 -13.69
CA LEU A 28 21.93 26.75 -13.70
C LEU A 28 21.87 28.21 -13.31
N ARG A 29 21.66 29.09 -14.28
CA ARG A 29 21.25 30.47 -14.02
C ARG A 29 19.79 30.48 -13.58
N THR A 30 19.61 30.95 -12.37
CA THR A 30 18.33 31.30 -11.72
C THR A 30 17.59 32.35 -12.58
N LEU A 31 16.42 31.99 -13.08
CA LEU A 31 15.42 32.96 -13.56
C LEU A 31 14.34 33.07 -12.48
N LEU A 32 14.52 34.03 -11.60
CA LEU A 32 13.48 34.56 -10.71
C LEU A 32 12.57 35.50 -11.52
N SER A 33 11.30 35.18 -11.60
CA SER A 33 10.26 36.12 -11.97
C SER A 33 9.23 36.17 -10.84
N PRO A 34 9.01 37.36 -10.23
CA PRO A 34 8.03 37.52 -9.16
C PRO A 34 6.73 38.08 -9.75
N ARG A 35 5.64 37.34 -9.66
CA ARG A 35 4.30 37.93 -9.67
C ARG A 35 3.46 37.30 -8.56
N CYS A 36 3.63 37.83 -7.36
CA CYS A 36 2.69 37.66 -6.28
C CYS A 36 1.60 38.72 -6.43
N SER A 37 0.39 38.32 -6.82
CA SER A 37 -0.78 39.20 -6.87
C SER A 37 -1.47 39.14 -5.50
N ILE A 38 -1.32 40.20 -4.75
CA ILE A 38 -1.96 40.39 -3.44
C ILE A 38 -3.41 40.85 -3.70
N TYR A 39 -4.39 39.97 -3.44
CA TYR A 39 -5.79 40.41 -3.35
C TYR A 39 -6.02 41.11 -2.01
N ARG A 40 -6.23 42.42 -2.08
CA ARG A 40 -6.70 43.26 -0.97
C ARG A 40 -8.18 43.01 -0.74
N PHE A 41 -8.55 42.48 0.42
CA PHE A 41 -9.92 42.51 0.91
C PHE A 41 -10.27 43.93 1.37
N SER A 42 -11.22 44.55 0.71
CA SER A 42 -11.83 45.82 1.12
C SER A 42 -13.06 45.51 1.96
N SER A 43 -13.03 45.94 3.22
CA SER A 43 -14.15 45.87 4.13
C SER A 43 -15.15 47.00 3.82
N HIS A 44 -16.35 46.64 3.36
CA HIS A 44 -17.46 47.57 3.34
C HIS A 44 -18.44 47.27 4.49
N LYS A 45 -18.76 48.35 5.23
CA LYS A 45 -19.66 48.37 6.36
C LYS A 45 -21.11 48.12 5.95
N MET A 46 -21.79 47.37 6.81
CA MET A 46 -23.19 47.02 6.77
C MET A 46 -24.13 48.23 6.89
N GLY A 47 -25.15 48.28 6.07
CA GLY A 47 -26.38 49.00 6.30
C GLY A 47 -27.52 48.00 6.58
N SER A 48 -28.13 48.17 7.76
CA SER A 48 -29.27 47.38 8.19
C SER A 48 -30.54 47.90 7.55
N HIS A 49 -31.21 47.07 6.76
CA HIS A 49 -32.59 47.30 6.37
C HIS A 49 -33.50 46.17 6.88
N HIS A 50 -34.42 46.60 7.76
CA HIS A 50 -35.58 45.81 8.21
C HIS A 50 -36.52 45.55 7.04
N LEU A 51 -36.78 44.30 6.71
CA LEU A 51 -37.87 43.89 5.83
C LEU A 51 -38.91 43.13 6.64
N LYS A 52 -40.15 43.60 6.60
CA LYS A 52 -41.33 42.98 7.17
C LYS A 52 -41.76 41.74 6.39
N PRO A 53 -42.31 40.69 7.04
CA PRO A 53 -42.79 39.54 6.32
C PRO A 53 -44.12 39.82 5.64
N ILE A 54 -44.24 39.50 4.35
CA ILE A 54 -45.50 39.45 3.60
C ILE A 54 -45.99 38.02 3.66
N SER A 55 -47.18 37.84 4.30
CA SER A 55 -47.89 36.58 4.25
C SER A 55 -48.75 36.49 2.99
N CYS A 56 -48.43 35.52 2.11
CA CYS A 56 -49.30 35.13 1.02
C CYS A 56 -49.79 33.68 1.27
N SER A 57 -51.02 33.55 1.63
CA SER A 57 -51.75 32.27 1.62
C SER A 57 -52.29 32.01 0.22
N SER A 58 -51.77 31.01 -0.45
CA SER A 58 -52.35 30.41 -1.64
C SER A 58 -52.37 28.90 -1.51
N SER A 59 -53.57 28.35 -1.41
CA SER A 59 -53.87 26.93 -1.44
C SER A 59 -53.65 26.38 -2.85
N VAL A 60 -52.57 25.61 -3.05
CA VAL A 60 -52.35 24.83 -4.27
C VAL A 60 -52.56 23.34 -3.92
N GLN A 61 -53.55 22.74 -4.57
CA GLN A 61 -53.74 21.29 -4.52
C GLN A 61 -52.60 20.58 -5.23
N ASN A 62 -51.82 19.78 -4.50
CA ASN A 62 -50.73 18.97 -5.00
C ASN A 62 -51.27 17.65 -5.58
N ASN A 63 -51.35 17.57 -6.90
CA ASN A 63 -51.29 16.30 -7.61
C ASN A 63 -49.80 16.00 -7.92
N GLY A 64 -49.08 15.42 -6.95
CA GLY A 64 -47.70 14.96 -7.13
C GLY A 64 -47.67 13.66 -7.94
N PRO A 65 -46.61 13.47 -8.77
CA PRO A 65 -46.38 12.19 -9.42
C PRO A 65 -46.06 11.10 -8.37
N PRO A 66 -46.27 9.80 -8.69
CA PRO A 66 -46.07 8.72 -7.74
C PRO A 66 -44.62 8.69 -7.24
N ALA A 67 -44.47 8.51 -5.94
CA ALA A 67 -43.18 8.41 -5.25
C ALA A 67 -42.34 7.36 -5.93
N THR A 68 -41.21 7.78 -6.51
CA THR A 68 -40.15 6.88 -6.92
C THR A 68 -39.67 6.15 -5.67
N ALA A 69 -39.82 4.83 -5.66
CA ALA A 69 -39.31 3.96 -4.62
C ALA A 69 -37.85 4.25 -4.36
N SER A 70 -37.52 4.63 -3.12
CA SER A 70 -36.13 4.71 -2.68
C SER A 70 -35.48 3.35 -2.93
N PRO A 71 -34.26 3.30 -3.51
CA PRO A 71 -33.57 2.04 -3.63
C PRO A 71 -33.39 1.46 -2.22
N SER A 72 -33.87 0.24 -2.01
CA SER A 72 -33.64 -0.52 -0.79
C SER A 72 -32.12 -0.51 -0.48
N PRO A 73 -31.70 -0.37 0.79
CA PRO A 73 -30.29 -0.47 1.13
C PRO A 73 -29.81 -1.84 0.65
N VAL A 74 -28.94 -1.84 -0.33
CA VAL A 74 -28.15 -3.03 -0.71
C VAL A 74 -27.49 -3.47 0.59
N SER A 75 -27.81 -4.66 1.08
CA SER A 75 -27.14 -5.27 2.22
C SER A 75 -25.66 -5.29 1.87
N SER A 76 -24.91 -4.37 2.46
CA SER A 76 -23.48 -4.27 2.28
C SER A 76 -22.82 -5.41 3.02
N VAL A 77 -22.82 -6.59 2.41
CA VAL A 77 -21.75 -7.55 2.72
C VAL A 77 -20.50 -6.87 2.21
N GLY A 78 -19.75 -6.28 3.13
CA GLY A 78 -18.50 -5.56 2.80
C GLY A 78 -17.55 -6.48 2.03
N ARG A 79 -16.59 -5.89 1.35
CA ARG A 79 -15.57 -6.63 0.57
C ARG A 79 -14.69 -7.45 1.50
N VAL A 80 -14.99 -8.74 1.63
CA VAL A 80 -14.31 -9.67 2.53
C VAL A 80 -13.60 -10.75 1.71
N GLY A 81 -12.35 -11.01 2.07
CA GLY A 81 -11.60 -12.18 1.60
C GLY A 81 -11.25 -13.07 2.80
N GLU A 82 -11.42 -14.38 2.64
CA GLU A 82 -11.13 -15.35 3.67
C GLU A 82 -10.37 -16.53 3.08
N VAL A 83 -9.21 -16.85 3.66
CA VAL A 83 -8.29 -17.88 3.17
C VAL A 83 -7.84 -18.76 4.34
N LYS A 84 -7.92 -20.07 4.12
CA LYS A 84 -7.25 -21.08 4.92
C LYS A 84 -6.18 -21.74 4.06
N ARG A 85 -4.92 -21.65 4.48
CA ARG A 85 -3.77 -22.25 3.81
C ARG A 85 -3.07 -23.20 4.79
N VAL A 86 -2.99 -24.47 4.43
CA VAL A 86 -2.34 -25.48 5.24
C VAL A 86 -1.29 -26.18 4.38
N THR A 87 -0.07 -26.25 4.89
CA THR A 87 1.05 -26.97 4.31
C THR A 87 1.56 -28.03 5.30
N LYS A 88 2.70 -28.63 5.06
CA LYS A 88 3.38 -29.47 6.08
C LYS A 88 4.11 -28.64 7.13
N GLU A 89 4.37 -27.37 6.84
CA GLU A 89 5.21 -26.48 7.63
C GLU A 89 4.36 -25.47 8.40
N THR A 90 3.19 -25.09 7.85
CA THR A 90 2.37 -24.01 8.40
C THR A 90 0.86 -24.32 8.33
N ASP A 91 0.11 -23.68 9.21
CA ASP A 91 -1.35 -23.58 9.16
C ASP A 91 -1.73 -22.12 9.33
N VAL A 92 -2.24 -21.48 8.28
CA VAL A 92 -2.56 -20.06 8.23
C VAL A 92 -4.04 -19.86 7.90
N ALA A 93 -4.74 -19.11 8.74
CA ALA A 93 -6.10 -18.64 8.50
C ALA A 93 -6.12 -17.10 8.53
N VAL A 94 -6.63 -16.48 7.48
CA VAL A 94 -6.73 -15.03 7.37
C VAL A 94 -8.12 -14.62 6.87
N ARG A 95 -8.66 -13.56 7.47
CA ARG A 95 -9.87 -12.86 7.03
C ARG A 95 -9.59 -11.37 6.98
N ILE A 96 -9.79 -10.76 5.81
CA ILE A 96 -9.60 -9.32 5.60
C ILE A 96 -10.91 -8.71 5.13
N HIS A 97 -11.31 -7.61 5.76
CA HIS A 97 -12.42 -6.76 5.35
C HIS A 97 -11.88 -5.42 4.87
N LEU A 98 -12.00 -5.11 3.57
CA LEU A 98 -11.47 -3.89 2.97
C LEU A 98 -12.25 -2.63 3.35
N ASP A 99 -13.52 -2.77 3.73
CA ASP A 99 -14.40 -1.68 4.16
C ASP A 99 -14.53 -1.66 5.70
N GLY A 100 -13.44 -2.02 6.40
CA GLY A 100 -13.37 -2.13 7.84
C GLY A 100 -13.15 -0.81 8.56
N THR A 101 -12.81 -0.92 9.84
CA THR A 101 -12.55 0.21 10.75
C THR A 101 -11.13 0.24 11.32
N GLY A 102 -10.29 -0.72 10.93
CA GLY A 102 -8.90 -0.83 11.37
C GLY A 102 -8.71 -1.80 12.54
N VAL A 103 -9.59 -2.79 12.67
CA VAL A 103 -9.45 -3.83 13.70
C VAL A 103 -8.27 -4.73 13.36
N ALA A 104 -7.29 -4.78 14.28
CA ALA A 104 -6.12 -5.65 14.20
C ALA A 104 -6.26 -6.79 15.19
N ASP A 105 -6.25 -8.03 14.71
CA ASP A 105 -6.29 -9.23 15.52
C ASP A 105 -5.44 -10.33 14.85
N SER A 106 -4.10 -10.15 14.95
CA SER A 106 -3.11 -11.02 14.31
C SER A 106 -2.30 -11.78 15.35
N SER A 107 -2.02 -13.05 15.08
CA SER A 107 -1.12 -13.90 15.86
C SER A 107 -0.43 -14.90 14.95
N THR A 108 0.84 -14.63 14.64
CA THR A 108 1.68 -15.46 13.77
C THR A 108 2.72 -16.26 14.53
N GLY A 109 2.93 -15.95 15.81
CA GLY A 109 4.07 -16.43 16.59
C GLY A 109 5.35 -15.64 16.35
N ILE A 110 5.33 -14.63 15.45
CA ILE A 110 6.44 -13.74 15.14
C ILE A 110 6.06 -12.32 15.58
N PRO A 111 6.48 -11.87 16.78
CA PRO A 111 5.94 -10.63 17.38
C PRO A 111 6.14 -9.37 16.55
N PHE A 112 7.26 -9.27 15.83
CA PHE A 112 7.51 -8.12 14.96
C PHE A 112 6.60 -8.11 13.72
N LEU A 113 6.32 -9.29 13.14
CA LEU A 113 5.36 -9.41 12.03
C LEU A 113 3.95 -9.06 12.50
N ASP A 114 3.53 -9.54 13.67
CA ASP A 114 2.22 -9.18 14.26
C ASP A 114 2.09 -7.66 14.39
N HIS A 115 3.13 -6.99 14.93
CA HIS A 115 3.17 -5.52 14.99
C HIS A 115 3.07 -4.85 13.61
N MET A 116 3.69 -5.41 12.57
CA MET A 116 3.59 -4.87 11.20
C MET A 116 2.18 -5.08 10.60
N LEU A 117 1.53 -6.19 10.92
CA LEU A 117 0.14 -6.45 10.50
C LEU A 117 -0.86 -5.51 11.21
N ASP A 118 -0.56 -5.10 12.46
CA ASP A 118 -1.32 -4.05 13.15
C ASP A 118 -1.21 -2.71 12.41
N GLN A 119 -0.03 -2.37 11.84
CA GLN A 119 0.11 -1.17 11.01
C GLN A 119 -0.72 -1.27 9.72
N LEU A 120 -0.76 -2.46 9.10
CA LEU A 120 -1.58 -2.70 7.91
C LEU A 120 -3.06 -2.47 8.20
N ALA A 121 -3.57 -3.03 9.27
CA ALA A 121 -4.97 -2.88 9.68
C ALA A 121 -5.30 -1.43 10.04
N SER A 122 -4.57 -0.87 11.00
CA SER A 122 -4.84 0.45 11.58
C SER A 122 -4.75 1.59 10.56
N HIS A 123 -3.68 1.62 9.75
CA HIS A 123 -3.48 2.69 8.77
C HIS A 123 -4.27 2.48 7.47
N GLY A 124 -4.54 1.23 7.11
CA GLY A 124 -5.41 0.88 5.98
C GLY A 124 -6.90 1.04 6.27
N LEU A 125 -7.28 1.08 7.54
CA LEU A 125 -8.66 0.93 8.01
C LEU A 125 -9.30 -0.39 7.53
N PHE A 126 -8.47 -1.43 7.39
CA PHE A 126 -8.91 -2.79 7.11
C PHE A 126 -9.15 -3.52 8.43
N ASP A 127 -10.17 -4.39 8.51
CA ASP A 127 -10.23 -5.32 9.63
C ASP A 127 -9.45 -6.57 9.23
N VAL A 128 -8.42 -6.90 10.00
CA VAL A 128 -7.52 -8.03 9.73
C VAL A 128 -7.58 -9.00 10.90
N HIS A 129 -8.07 -10.20 10.64
CA HIS A 129 -8.05 -11.31 11.58
C HIS A 129 -7.13 -12.39 11.00
N LEU A 130 -6.05 -12.70 11.70
CA LEU A 130 -5.05 -13.65 11.23
C LEU A 130 -4.59 -14.56 12.37
N ARG A 131 -4.55 -15.85 12.08
CA ARG A 131 -3.96 -16.87 12.94
C ARG A 131 -3.02 -17.71 12.11
N ALA A 132 -1.80 -17.84 12.56
CA ALA A 132 -0.82 -18.71 11.94
C ALA A 132 -0.10 -19.57 13.00
N THR A 133 0.19 -20.79 12.64
CA THR A 133 1.09 -21.69 13.36
C THR A 133 2.05 -22.26 12.36
N GLY A 134 3.35 -22.18 12.62
CA GLY A 134 4.38 -22.70 11.73
C GLY A 134 5.57 -23.27 12.50
N ASP A 135 6.53 -23.74 11.75
CA ASP A 135 7.77 -24.36 12.23
C ASP A 135 8.83 -23.31 12.66
N ILE A 136 8.41 -22.29 13.41
CA ILE A 136 9.25 -21.19 13.90
C ILE A 136 10.46 -21.64 14.73
N HIS A 137 10.50 -22.91 15.14
CA HIS A 137 11.67 -23.52 15.77
C HIS A 137 12.82 -23.76 14.77
N ILE A 138 12.55 -23.75 13.48
CA ILE A 138 13.54 -23.74 12.39
C ILE A 138 13.98 -22.30 12.16
N ASP A 139 13.06 -21.47 11.65
CA ASP A 139 13.16 -20.01 11.52
C ASP A 139 11.77 -19.40 11.19
N ASP A 140 11.72 -18.09 10.97
CA ASP A 140 10.47 -17.38 10.68
C ASP A 140 10.08 -17.45 9.18
N HIS A 141 10.89 -18.06 8.31
CA HIS A 141 10.79 -17.95 6.85
C HIS A 141 9.44 -18.48 6.31
N HIS A 142 9.15 -19.76 6.58
CA HIS A 142 7.95 -20.42 6.06
C HIS A 142 6.67 -19.73 6.56
N THR A 143 6.64 -19.36 7.85
CA THR A 143 5.48 -18.66 8.42
C THR A 143 5.30 -17.27 7.81
N ASN A 144 6.39 -16.51 7.65
CA ASN A 144 6.36 -15.19 7.02
C ASN A 144 5.86 -15.25 5.56
N GLU A 145 6.35 -16.23 4.78
CA GLU A 145 5.94 -16.45 3.40
C GLU A 145 4.46 -16.82 3.29
N ASP A 146 4.02 -17.85 4.01
CA ASP A 146 2.67 -18.39 3.92
C ASP A 146 1.61 -17.40 4.44
N VAL A 147 1.94 -16.61 5.45
CA VAL A 147 1.13 -15.47 5.90
C VAL A 147 0.97 -14.44 4.79
N ALA A 148 2.06 -14.05 4.12
CA ALA A 148 2.00 -13.07 3.02
C ALA A 148 1.23 -13.59 1.81
N LEU A 149 1.42 -14.86 1.43
CA LEU A 149 0.67 -15.53 0.34
C LEU A 149 -0.83 -15.55 0.65
N ALA A 150 -1.20 -15.89 1.90
CA ALA A 150 -2.60 -15.94 2.33
C ALA A 150 -3.24 -14.55 2.34
N ILE A 151 -2.53 -13.52 2.84
CA ILE A 151 -2.99 -12.12 2.82
C ILE A 151 -3.20 -11.64 1.39
N GLY A 152 -2.24 -11.87 0.50
CA GLY A 152 -2.36 -11.47 -0.91
C GLY A 152 -3.56 -12.13 -1.60
N THR A 153 -3.80 -13.42 -1.32
CA THR A 153 -4.96 -14.14 -1.83
C THR A 153 -6.27 -13.58 -1.27
N ALA A 154 -6.32 -13.28 0.04
CA ALA A 154 -7.51 -12.70 0.68
C ALA A 154 -7.84 -11.31 0.12
N ILE A 155 -6.82 -10.47 -0.11
CA ILE A 155 -7.00 -9.17 -0.77
C ILE A 155 -7.59 -9.35 -2.17
N LEU A 156 -7.06 -10.29 -2.96
CA LEU A 156 -7.56 -10.57 -4.31
C LEU A 156 -9.03 -11.02 -4.30
N GLN A 157 -9.41 -11.89 -3.35
CA GLN A 157 -10.80 -12.34 -3.16
C GLN A 157 -11.71 -11.17 -2.79
N ALA A 158 -11.29 -10.34 -1.83
CA ALA A 158 -12.07 -9.19 -1.38
C ALA A 158 -12.29 -8.14 -2.48
N LEU A 159 -11.32 -7.96 -3.36
CA LEU A 159 -11.41 -7.03 -4.50
C LEU A 159 -12.40 -7.50 -5.59
N GLY A 160 -12.65 -8.79 -5.70
CA GLY A 160 -13.55 -9.33 -6.72
C GLY A 160 -13.17 -8.88 -8.14
N ASP A 161 -14.15 -8.35 -8.88
CA ASP A 161 -13.97 -7.88 -10.26
C ASP A 161 -13.30 -6.50 -10.40
N ARG A 162 -12.98 -5.85 -9.27
CA ARG A 162 -12.31 -4.54 -9.21
C ARG A 162 -13.07 -3.40 -9.90
N LYS A 163 -14.39 -3.53 -10.07
CA LYS A 163 -15.21 -2.44 -10.63
C LYS A 163 -15.31 -1.28 -9.64
N GLY A 164 -15.25 -0.08 -10.18
CA GLY A 164 -15.49 1.15 -9.43
C GLY A 164 -14.38 1.60 -8.50
N ILE A 165 -13.28 0.85 -8.34
CA ILE A 165 -12.17 1.25 -7.47
C ILE A 165 -11.24 2.27 -8.13
N ASN A 166 -10.43 2.98 -7.32
CA ASN A 166 -9.38 3.88 -7.81
C ASN A 166 -8.30 3.11 -8.59
N ARG A 167 -8.00 1.86 -8.20
CA ARG A 167 -6.99 0.99 -8.79
C ARG A 167 -5.55 1.38 -8.45
N PHE A 168 -5.20 2.67 -8.50
CA PHE A 168 -3.89 3.20 -8.17
C PHE A 168 -3.91 3.81 -6.79
N GLY A 169 -2.84 3.65 -6.04
CA GLY A 169 -2.64 4.32 -4.78
C GLY A 169 -1.17 4.56 -4.52
N ASP A 170 -0.89 5.67 -3.86
CA ASP A 170 0.45 6.01 -3.43
C ASP A 170 0.43 6.76 -2.09
N PHE A 171 1.48 6.60 -1.31
CA PHE A 171 1.63 7.30 -0.05
C PHE A 171 3.09 7.37 0.38
N SER A 172 3.48 8.51 0.97
CA SER A 172 4.76 8.67 1.64
C SER A 172 4.52 8.74 3.14
N ALA A 173 4.99 7.74 3.89
CA ALA A 173 4.85 7.70 5.34
C ALA A 173 6.17 8.11 6.02
N PRO A 174 6.16 9.15 6.86
CA PRO A 174 7.25 9.45 7.77
C PRO A 174 7.11 8.64 9.07
N LEU A 175 8.24 8.26 9.66
CA LEU A 175 8.35 7.82 11.04
C LEU A 175 9.70 8.33 11.56
N ASP A 176 9.66 9.36 12.38
CA ASP A 176 10.83 10.10 12.82
C ASP A 176 11.77 10.45 11.64
N GLU A 177 12.98 9.90 11.61
CA GLU A 177 13.97 10.14 10.56
C GLU A 177 13.75 9.30 9.30
N ALA A 178 12.87 8.29 9.35
CA ALA A 178 12.57 7.46 8.20
C ALA A 178 11.44 8.07 7.36
N LEU A 179 11.58 7.96 6.05
CA LEU A 179 10.57 8.35 5.07
C LEU A 179 10.57 7.31 3.95
N VAL A 180 9.44 6.65 3.76
CA VAL A 180 9.26 5.63 2.72
C VAL A 180 8.09 6.00 1.83
N HIS A 181 8.29 5.91 0.52
CA HIS A 181 7.24 6.07 -0.50
C HIS A 181 6.83 4.72 -1.05
N VAL A 182 5.53 4.50 -1.14
CA VAL A 182 4.92 3.32 -1.78
C VAL A 182 3.97 3.78 -2.87
N ALA A 183 4.04 3.13 -4.05
CA ALA A 183 3.08 3.27 -5.13
C ALA A 183 2.66 1.89 -5.63
N LEU A 184 1.37 1.69 -5.88
CA LEU A 184 0.85 0.42 -6.33
C LEU A 184 -0.25 0.54 -7.40
N ASP A 185 -0.39 -0.54 -8.18
CA ASP A 185 -1.43 -0.73 -9.20
C ASP A 185 -2.08 -2.11 -9.03
N LEU A 186 -3.37 -2.14 -8.77
CA LEU A 186 -4.16 -3.37 -8.67
C LEU A 186 -4.46 -3.97 -10.06
N SER A 187 -3.41 -4.14 -10.85
CA SER A 187 -3.48 -4.44 -12.28
C SER A 187 -3.79 -5.90 -12.63
N GLY A 188 -3.57 -6.84 -11.71
CA GLY A 188 -3.56 -8.28 -12.00
C GLY A 188 -2.21 -8.80 -12.53
N ARG A 189 -1.16 -7.97 -12.56
CA ARG A 189 0.19 -8.33 -12.98
C ARG A 189 1.15 -8.19 -11.81
N PRO A 190 1.56 -9.31 -11.17
CA PRO A 190 2.46 -9.26 -10.04
C PRO A 190 3.83 -8.68 -10.44
N HIS A 191 4.26 -7.68 -9.73
CA HIS A 191 5.61 -7.10 -9.85
C HIS A 191 5.98 -6.38 -8.57
N LEU A 192 7.13 -6.71 -8.01
CA LEU A 192 7.72 -5.97 -6.89
C LEU A 192 8.96 -5.22 -7.37
N SER A 193 9.05 -3.94 -7.04
CA SER A 193 10.27 -3.15 -7.11
C SER A 193 10.58 -2.64 -5.72
N PHE A 194 11.56 -3.27 -5.07
CA PHE A 194 11.93 -3.04 -3.69
C PHE A 194 13.27 -2.33 -3.61
N ASP A 195 13.33 -1.24 -2.85
CA ASP A 195 14.54 -0.44 -2.66
C ASP A 195 14.54 0.16 -1.25
N LEU A 196 14.83 -0.70 -0.27
CA LEU A 196 15.08 -0.32 1.11
C LEU A 196 16.51 -0.70 1.49
N GLN A 197 17.18 0.22 2.17
CA GLN A 197 18.49 -0.01 2.79
C GLN A 197 18.28 -0.20 4.29
N ILE A 198 18.05 -1.45 4.71
CA ILE A 198 17.80 -1.80 6.10
C ILE A 198 19.17 -2.11 6.75
N PRO A 199 19.67 -1.26 7.68
CA PRO A 199 21.06 -1.33 8.10
C PRO A 199 21.40 -2.49 9.05
N THR A 200 20.42 -3.09 9.71
CA THR A 200 20.65 -4.21 10.65
C THR A 200 20.08 -5.52 10.10
N GLN A 201 20.71 -6.64 10.43
CA GLN A 201 20.24 -7.96 10.03
C GLN A 201 18.96 -8.40 10.77
N ARG A 202 18.69 -7.82 11.95
CA ARG A 202 17.53 -8.18 12.77
C ARG A 202 16.91 -6.96 13.45
N VAL A 203 15.59 -7.06 13.67
CA VAL A 203 14.83 -6.20 14.58
C VAL A 203 14.16 -7.14 15.59
N GLY A 204 14.63 -7.12 16.85
CA GLY A 204 14.27 -8.16 17.80
C GLY A 204 14.78 -9.53 17.32
N THR A 205 13.90 -10.50 17.21
CA THR A 205 14.19 -11.83 16.65
C THR A 205 13.99 -11.90 15.13
N TYR A 206 13.28 -10.96 14.53
CA TYR A 206 12.89 -10.96 13.12
C TYR A 206 14.07 -10.63 12.19
N ASP A 207 14.34 -11.49 11.21
CA ASP A 207 15.36 -11.27 10.20
C ASP A 207 14.87 -10.26 9.14
N THR A 208 15.64 -9.20 8.90
CA THR A 208 15.21 -8.10 8.03
C THR A 208 15.13 -8.46 6.54
N GLN A 209 15.79 -9.54 6.10
CA GLN A 209 15.62 -10.06 4.73
C GLN A 209 14.19 -10.52 4.45
N LEU A 210 13.45 -10.92 5.49
CA LEU A 210 12.07 -11.38 5.36
C LEU A 210 11.09 -10.26 4.99
N VAL A 211 11.48 -8.99 5.11
CA VAL A 211 10.65 -7.85 4.70
C VAL A 211 10.41 -7.85 3.18
N GLU A 212 11.49 -7.97 2.40
CA GLU A 212 11.37 -8.08 0.93
C GLU A 212 10.61 -9.34 0.55
N HIS A 213 10.93 -10.46 1.20
CA HIS A 213 10.27 -11.74 0.96
C HIS A 213 8.77 -11.70 1.25
N PHE A 214 8.35 -11.02 2.32
CA PHE A 214 6.94 -10.78 2.65
C PHE A 214 6.22 -10.06 1.51
N PHE A 215 6.74 -8.93 1.05
CA PHE A 215 6.12 -8.16 -0.03
C PHE A 215 6.14 -8.90 -1.37
N GLN A 216 7.20 -9.66 -1.66
CA GLN A 216 7.25 -10.49 -2.87
C GLN A 216 6.16 -11.57 -2.86
N SER A 217 5.99 -12.27 -1.75
CA SER A 217 4.98 -13.32 -1.58
C SER A 217 3.56 -12.74 -1.67
N LEU A 218 3.32 -11.62 -1.02
CA LEU A 218 2.04 -10.89 -1.08
C LEU A 218 1.71 -10.45 -2.51
N VAL A 219 2.67 -9.88 -3.23
CA VAL A 219 2.50 -9.44 -4.62
C VAL A 219 2.19 -10.60 -5.55
N ASN A 220 2.84 -11.76 -5.36
CA ASN A 220 2.66 -12.94 -6.19
C ASN A 220 1.21 -13.42 -6.21
N THR A 221 0.52 -13.37 -5.07
CA THR A 221 -0.86 -13.88 -4.94
C THR A 221 -1.93 -12.81 -5.11
N SER A 222 -1.66 -11.57 -4.71
CA SER A 222 -2.59 -10.46 -4.93
C SER A 222 -2.63 -9.98 -6.39
N GLY A 223 -1.57 -10.23 -7.15
CA GLY A 223 -1.47 -9.79 -8.54
C GLY A 223 -1.27 -8.29 -8.69
N MET A 224 -0.82 -7.58 -7.65
CA MET A 224 -0.54 -6.15 -7.76
C MET A 224 0.86 -5.87 -8.31
N THR A 225 1.03 -4.70 -8.90
CA THR A 225 2.34 -4.07 -9.11
C THR A 225 2.63 -3.19 -7.92
N LEU A 226 3.78 -3.35 -7.27
CA LEU A 226 4.15 -2.65 -6.05
C LEU A 226 5.56 -2.07 -6.17
N HIS A 227 5.71 -0.79 -5.90
CA HIS A 227 6.98 -0.09 -5.81
C HIS A 227 7.16 0.44 -4.39
N ILE A 228 8.31 0.13 -3.78
CA ILE A 228 8.71 0.58 -2.44
C ILE A 228 10.03 1.31 -2.57
N ARG A 229 10.13 2.55 -2.08
CA ARG A 229 11.31 3.40 -2.16
C ARG A 229 11.58 4.06 -0.82
N GLN A 230 12.77 3.82 -0.28
CA GLN A 230 13.25 4.58 0.87
C GLN A 230 13.76 5.94 0.42
N LEU A 231 13.24 7.00 1.02
CA LEU A 231 13.67 8.37 0.74
C LEU A 231 14.62 8.88 1.82
N ALA A 232 14.46 8.40 3.07
CA ALA A 232 15.32 8.67 4.22
C ALA A 232 15.17 7.56 5.26
N GLY A 233 16.10 7.49 6.23
CA GLY A 233 16.01 6.59 7.38
C GLY A 233 17.34 5.95 7.73
N LYS A 234 17.50 5.64 9.02
CA LYS A 234 18.69 4.99 9.61
C LYS A 234 18.34 3.87 10.57
N ASN A 235 17.17 3.92 11.18
CA ASN A 235 16.69 2.91 12.11
C ASN A 235 15.90 1.85 11.35
N SER A 236 16.32 0.59 11.43
CA SER A 236 15.69 -0.53 10.71
C SER A 236 14.21 -0.70 11.05
N HIS A 237 13.83 -0.57 12.34
CA HIS A 237 12.44 -0.62 12.78
C HIS A 237 11.61 0.50 12.12
N HIS A 238 12.08 1.74 12.18
CA HIS A 238 11.38 2.88 11.60
C HIS A 238 11.21 2.76 10.08
N ILE A 239 12.25 2.28 9.37
CA ILE A 239 12.18 2.06 7.91
C ILE A 239 11.11 1.01 7.59
N ILE A 240 11.12 -0.13 8.30
CA ILE A 240 10.18 -1.23 8.04
C ILE A 240 8.75 -0.79 8.39
N GLU A 241 8.55 -0.20 9.57
CA GLU A 241 7.21 0.24 10.00
C GLU A 241 6.67 1.35 9.10
N ALA A 242 7.48 2.34 8.70
CA ALA A 242 7.09 3.34 7.71
C ALA A 242 6.67 2.70 6.38
N THR A 243 7.31 1.59 5.98
CA THR A 243 6.94 0.84 4.78
C THR A 243 5.54 0.24 4.89
N PHE A 244 5.22 -0.43 6.01
CA PHE A 244 3.89 -1.01 6.23
C PHE A 244 2.81 0.06 6.32
N LYS A 245 3.09 1.21 6.97
CA LYS A 245 2.18 2.38 7.02
C LYS A 245 1.94 2.96 5.61
N ALA A 246 2.99 3.16 4.83
CA ALA A 246 2.89 3.67 3.47
C ALA A 246 2.09 2.70 2.58
N PHE A 247 2.39 1.40 2.66
CA PHE A 247 1.68 0.36 1.94
C PHE A 247 0.19 0.31 2.32
N ALA A 248 -0.13 0.32 3.60
CA ALA A 248 -1.51 0.32 4.09
C ALA A 248 -2.32 1.50 3.54
N ARG A 249 -1.75 2.71 3.56
CA ARG A 249 -2.39 3.93 3.05
C ARG A 249 -2.54 3.92 1.53
N ALA A 250 -1.51 3.47 0.81
CA ALA A 250 -1.56 3.32 -0.65
C ALA A 250 -2.61 2.26 -1.06
N LEU A 251 -2.65 1.11 -0.37
CA LEU A 251 -3.62 0.06 -0.63
C LEU A 251 -5.05 0.54 -0.36
N ARG A 252 -5.28 1.25 0.75
CA ARG A 252 -6.58 1.86 1.04
C ARG A 252 -7.03 2.77 -0.10
N GLN A 253 -6.19 3.71 -0.52
CA GLN A 253 -6.49 4.62 -1.62
C GLN A 253 -6.83 3.86 -2.91
N ALA A 254 -6.07 2.81 -3.26
CA ALA A 254 -6.30 2.01 -4.45
C ALA A 254 -7.61 1.23 -4.42
N THR A 255 -8.03 0.79 -3.22
CA THR A 255 -9.25 -0.01 -3.01
C THR A 255 -10.51 0.83 -2.82
N GLU A 256 -10.40 2.12 -2.49
CA GLU A 256 -11.55 3.04 -2.36
C GLU A 256 -12.30 3.17 -3.69
N TYR A 257 -13.63 3.33 -3.60
CA TYR A 257 -14.46 3.55 -4.77
C TYR A 257 -14.34 4.99 -5.30
N ASP A 258 -14.16 5.15 -6.62
CA ASP A 258 -14.36 6.44 -7.29
C ASP A 258 -15.84 6.57 -7.69
N PRO A 259 -16.61 7.52 -7.11
CA PRO A 259 -18.03 7.68 -7.42
C PRO A 259 -18.33 7.92 -8.91
N ARG A 260 -17.34 8.41 -9.68
CA ARG A 260 -17.46 8.66 -11.13
C ARG A 260 -17.24 7.41 -11.98
N ARG A 261 -16.81 6.29 -11.36
CA ARG A 261 -16.46 5.02 -12.04
C ARG A 261 -17.30 3.83 -11.59
N LEU A 262 -18.33 4.06 -10.78
CA LEU A 262 -19.17 2.98 -10.25
C LEU A 262 -19.66 2.04 -11.37
N GLY A 263 -19.49 0.74 -11.15
CA GLY A 263 -19.88 -0.29 -12.11
C GLY A 263 -18.95 -0.50 -13.31
N THR A 264 -17.88 0.32 -13.46
CA THR A 264 -16.92 0.19 -14.56
C THR A 264 -15.57 -0.35 -14.08
N ILE A 265 -14.90 -1.13 -14.94
CA ILE A 265 -13.52 -1.56 -14.66
C ILE A 265 -12.58 -0.39 -14.98
N PRO A 266 -11.69 0.02 -14.06
CA PRO A 266 -10.79 1.16 -14.25
C PRO A 266 -9.61 0.80 -15.16
N SER A 267 -9.90 0.46 -16.41
CA SER A 267 -8.91 0.06 -17.42
C SER A 267 -9.38 0.43 -18.82
N SER A 268 -8.51 1.05 -19.61
CA SER A 268 -8.76 1.31 -21.03
C SER A 268 -8.97 0.04 -21.86
N LYS A 269 -8.51 -1.10 -21.35
CA LYS A 269 -8.69 -2.43 -21.97
C LYS A 269 -10.00 -3.11 -21.54
N GLY A 270 -10.74 -2.55 -20.58
CA GLY A 270 -11.96 -3.13 -20.01
C GLY A 270 -11.75 -4.34 -19.11
N VAL A 271 -10.50 -4.76 -18.86
CA VAL A 271 -10.13 -5.90 -18.00
C VAL A 271 -8.92 -5.57 -17.12
N LEU A 272 -8.83 -6.20 -15.94
CA LEU A 272 -7.70 -6.15 -15.00
C LEU A 272 -7.19 -7.54 -14.59
N SER A 273 -7.64 -8.58 -15.24
CA SER A 273 -7.16 -9.94 -15.02
C SER A 273 -6.22 -10.36 -16.15
N ARG A 274 -5.31 -11.30 -15.85
CA ARG A 274 -4.66 -12.08 -16.91
C ARG A 274 -5.75 -12.96 -17.54
N SER A 275 -6.01 -12.76 -18.81
CA SER A 275 -6.76 -13.71 -19.64
C SER A 275 -5.91 -14.94 -19.90
#